data_4bf3a91373ec0d76f87d49483a9f3c02
#
_entry.id   4bf3a91373ec0d76f87d49483a9f3c02
#
_cell.length_a   1.000
_cell.length_b   1.000
_cell.length_c   1.000
_cell.angle_alpha   90.00
_cell.angle_beta   90.00
_cell.angle_gamma   90.00
#
_symmetry.space_group_name_H-M   'P 1'
#
loop_
_entity.id
_entity.type
_entity.pdbx_description
1 polymer ?
#
loop_
_entity_poly.entity_id
_entity_poly.type
_entity_poly.pdbx_seq_one_letter_code
_entity_poly.pdbx_strand_id
1 'polypeptide(L)'
;MAMDRSEIFGKVVDIASDVLGVDAGELTEETTFDDLDADSLDRLQLVTAMEDEFDLEIPDEKLESINSVADAIEAIESVQEA
;
A
#
# COMPACT_ATOMS: atom_id res chain seq x y z
N MET A 1 3.56 -10.08 -16.31
CA MET A 1 3.07 -11.03 -15.30
C MET A 1 2.80 -10.31 -13.99
N ALA A 2 1.70 -10.67 -13.34
CA ALA A 2 1.38 -10.09 -12.04
C ALA A 2 2.33 -10.61 -10.96
N MET A 3 2.63 -9.79 -9.99
CA MET A 3 3.47 -10.17 -8.86
C MET A 3 2.69 -11.04 -7.88
N ASP A 4 3.38 -11.92 -7.19
CA ASP A 4 2.78 -12.69 -6.09
C ASP A 4 2.37 -11.77 -4.96
N ARG A 5 1.33 -12.17 -4.22
CA ARG A 5 0.86 -11.39 -3.09
C ARG A 5 1.97 -11.15 -2.06
N SER A 6 2.84 -12.13 -1.83
CA SER A 6 3.94 -11.96 -0.86
C SER A 6 4.97 -10.94 -1.34
N GLU A 7 5.22 -10.86 -2.63
CA GLU A 7 6.11 -9.84 -3.19
C GLU A 7 5.49 -8.46 -3.06
N ILE A 8 4.19 -8.35 -3.35
CA ILE A 8 3.47 -7.10 -3.21
C ILE A 8 3.49 -6.65 -1.75
N PHE A 9 3.24 -7.58 -0.83
CA PHE A 9 3.28 -7.30 0.60
C PHE A 9 4.63 -6.73 1.01
N GLY A 10 5.72 -7.37 0.60
CA GLY A 10 7.06 -6.92 0.92
C GLY A 10 7.33 -5.50 0.45
N LYS A 11 6.91 -5.18 -0.76
CA LYS A 11 7.10 -3.84 -1.33
C LYS A 11 6.20 -2.81 -0.65
N VAL A 12 4.96 -3.15 -0.35
CA VAL A 12 4.04 -2.26 0.35
C VAL A 12 4.57 -1.94 1.74
N VAL A 13 5.06 -2.94 2.44
CA VAL A 13 5.63 -2.78 3.79
C VAL A 13 6.87 -1.89 3.74
N ASP A 14 7.75 -2.10 2.77
CA ASP A 14 8.94 -1.27 2.61
C ASP A 14 8.58 0.19 2.35
N ILE A 15 7.59 0.42 1.49
CA ILE A 15 7.11 1.75 1.18
C ILE A 15 6.51 2.41 2.42
N ALA A 16 5.67 1.68 3.16
CA ALA A 16 5.06 2.21 4.37
C ALA A 16 6.11 2.55 5.42
N SER A 17 7.10 1.69 5.57
CA SER A 17 8.21 1.93 6.48
C SER A 17 8.94 3.23 6.13
N ASP A 18 9.20 3.43 4.86
CA ASP A 18 9.93 4.59 4.35
C ASP A 18 9.13 5.88 4.52
N VAL A 19 7.86 5.86 4.14
CA VAL A 19 7.01 7.05 4.16
C VAL A 19 6.60 7.43 5.57
N LEU A 20 6.24 6.45 6.39
CA LEU A 20 5.71 6.69 7.74
C LEU A 20 6.77 6.61 8.84
N GLY A 21 7.96 6.14 8.51
CA GLY A 21 9.04 6.01 9.48
C GLY A 21 8.79 4.93 10.52
N VAL A 22 8.06 3.87 10.15
CA VAL A 22 7.76 2.74 11.03
C VAL A 22 8.62 1.54 10.65
N ASP A 23 8.74 0.58 11.59
CA ASP A 23 9.53 -0.62 11.37
C ASP A 23 8.78 -1.60 10.47
N ALA A 24 9.37 -1.93 9.33
CA ALA A 24 8.75 -2.85 8.37
C ALA A 24 8.44 -4.21 9.00
N GLY A 25 9.26 -4.66 9.92
CA GLY A 25 9.07 -5.96 10.59
C GLY A 25 7.85 -6.01 11.51
N GLU A 26 7.29 -4.86 11.86
CA GLU A 26 6.10 -4.78 12.70
C GLU A 26 4.81 -4.73 11.90
N LEU A 27 4.91 -4.59 10.58
CA LEU A 27 3.74 -4.44 9.71
C LEU A 27 3.25 -5.80 9.24
N THR A 28 1.92 -5.97 9.27
CA THR A 28 1.27 -7.17 8.75
C THR A 28 0.15 -6.75 7.82
N GLU A 29 -0.49 -7.71 7.16
CA GLU A 29 -1.63 -7.40 6.30
C GLU A 29 -2.79 -6.82 7.09
N GLU A 30 -2.89 -7.14 8.37
CA GLU A 30 -3.97 -6.67 9.24
C GLU A 30 -3.72 -5.27 9.79
N THR A 31 -2.50 -4.76 9.66
CA THR A 31 -2.17 -3.42 10.16
C THR A 31 -2.98 -2.38 9.39
N THR A 32 -3.67 -1.50 10.12
CA THR A 32 -4.42 -0.41 9.49
C THR A 32 -3.56 0.86 9.50
N PHE A 33 -3.86 1.76 8.57
CA PHE A 33 -3.15 3.04 8.52
C PHE A 33 -3.53 3.93 9.69
N ASP A 34 -4.72 3.75 10.25
CA ASP A 34 -5.13 4.44 11.48
C ASP A 34 -4.24 4.03 12.65
N ASP A 35 -3.87 2.75 12.72
CA ASP A 35 -2.96 2.25 13.76
C ASP A 35 -1.58 2.88 13.65
N LEU A 36 -1.21 3.33 12.47
CA LEU A 36 0.08 3.94 12.20
C LEU A 36 0.02 5.47 12.26
N ASP A 37 -1.11 6.02 12.65
CA ASP A 37 -1.36 7.47 12.70
C ASP A 37 -1.14 8.15 11.35
N ALA A 38 -1.39 7.44 10.26
CA ALA A 38 -1.27 7.99 8.93
C ALA A 38 -2.46 8.87 8.60
N ASP A 39 -2.21 10.13 8.29
CA ASP A 39 -3.29 11.05 7.88
C ASP A 39 -3.51 10.98 6.36
N SER A 40 -4.38 11.83 5.85
CA SER A 40 -4.72 11.84 4.43
C SER A 40 -3.51 12.11 3.53
N LEU A 41 -2.64 12.99 3.96
CA LEU A 41 -1.43 13.32 3.21
C LEU A 41 -0.48 12.12 3.17
N ASP A 42 -0.30 11.46 4.31
CA ASP A 42 0.54 10.27 4.41
C ASP A 42 0.02 9.17 3.49
N ARG A 43 -1.30 8.97 3.47
CA ARG A 43 -1.92 7.97 2.59
C ARG A 43 -1.70 8.30 1.12
N LEU A 44 -1.80 9.58 0.78
CA LEU A 44 -1.54 10.01 -0.59
C LEU A 44 -0.10 9.74 -0.99
N GLN A 45 0.84 10.01 -0.10
CA GLN A 45 2.25 9.72 -0.34
C GLN A 45 2.50 8.23 -0.51
N LEU A 46 1.84 7.40 0.31
CA LEU A 46 1.93 5.95 0.20
C LEU A 46 1.46 5.47 -1.17
N VAL A 47 0.30 5.95 -1.59
CA VAL A 47 -0.29 5.55 -2.86
C VAL A 47 0.59 5.99 -4.02
N THR A 48 1.09 7.23 -3.99
CA THR A 48 1.97 7.74 -5.03
C THR A 48 3.24 6.90 -5.13
N ALA A 49 3.82 6.54 -3.98
CA ALA A 49 5.01 5.69 -3.95
C ALA A 49 4.72 4.30 -4.50
N MET A 50 3.55 3.75 -4.19
CA MET A 50 3.14 2.45 -4.72
C MET A 50 2.95 2.49 -6.22
N GLU A 51 2.33 3.55 -6.74
CA GLU A 51 2.14 3.73 -8.18
C GLU A 51 3.48 3.76 -8.91
N ASP A 52 4.45 4.45 -8.33
CA ASP A 52 5.80 4.54 -8.87
C ASP A 52 6.51 3.18 -8.86
N GLU A 53 6.44 2.50 -7.73
CA GLU A 53 7.15 1.23 -7.54
C GLU A 53 6.59 0.13 -8.41
N PHE A 54 5.28 0.07 -8.58
CA PHE A 54 4.61 -0.97 -9.35
C PHE A 54 4.31 -0.56 -10.80
N ASP A 55 4.64 0.66 -11.16
CA ASP A 55 4.41 1.22 -12.50
C ASP A 55 2.94 1.04 -12.94
N LEU A 56 2.04 1.52 -12.09
CA LEU A 56 0.60 1.46 -12.34
C LEU A 56 -0.09 2.67 -11.75
N GLU A 57 -1.36 2.86 -12.10
CA GLU A 57 -2.18 3.94 -11.55
C GLU A 57 -3.32 3.35 -10.74
N ILE A 58 -3.51 3.86 -9.53
CA ILE A 58 -4.60 3.44 -8.66
C ILE A 58 -5.72 4.49 -8.77
N PRO A 59 -6.92 4.10 -9.23
CA PRO A 59 -8.04 5.06 -9.34
C PRO A 59 -8.41 5.67 -7.99
N ASP A 60 -8.84 6.93 -8.01
CA ASP A 60 -9.25 7.64 -6.79
C ASP A 60 -10.33 6.90 -6.00
N GLU A 61 -11.23 6.23 -6.70
CA GLU A 61 -12.29 5.44 -6.04
C GLU A 61 -11.71 4.34 -5.15
N LYS A 62 -10.57 3.78 -5.53
CA LYS A 62 -9.93 2.73 -4.74
C LYS A 62 -9.18 3.31 -3.55
N LEU A 63 -8.72 4.56 -3.64
CA LEU A 63 -8.01 5.21 -2.55
C LEU A 63 -8.85 5.29 -1.28
N GLU A 64 -10.14 5.53 -1.44
CA GLU A 64 -11.06 5.66 -0.31
C GLU A 64 -11.26 4.34 0.43
N SER A 65 -11.03 3.22 -0.24
CA SER A 65 -11.20 1.90 0.35
C SER A 65 -9.90 1.32 0.91
N ILE A 66 -8.78 2.02 0.74
CA ILE A 66 -7.49 1.55 1.25
C ILE A 66 -7.30 2.02 2.67
N ASN A 67 -7.59 1.16 3.64
CA ASN A 67 -7.51 1.47 5.07
C ASN A 67 -6.50 0.60 5.81
N SER A 68 -6.01 -0.46 5.17
CA SER A 68 -5.05 -1.38 5.77
C SER A 68 -4.03 -1.82 4.73
N VAL A 69 -2.99 -2.50 5.20
CA VAL A 69 -1.98 -3.07 4.30
C VAL A 69 -2.63 -4.05 3.34
N ALA A 70 -3.55 -4.89 3.83
CA ALA A 70 -4.26 -5.84 2.98
C ALA A 70 -5.04 -5.13 1.88
N ASP A 71 -5.72 -4.04 2.22
CA ASP A 71 -6.47 -3.26 1.24
C ASP A 71 -5.57 -2.72 0.15
N ALA A 72 -4.39 -2.24 0.51
CA ALA A 72 -3.42 -1.73 -0.45
C ALA A 72 -2.96 -2.84 -1.40
N ILE A 73 -2.68 -4.02 -0.86
CA ILE A 73 -2.28 -5.17 -1.66
C ILE A 73 -3.38 -5.56 -2.65
N GLU A 74 -4.62 -5.60 -2.17
CA GLU A 74 -5.77 -5.95 -3.02
C GLU A 74 -5.98 -4.94 -4.13
N ALA A 75 -5.78 -3.66 -3.83
CA ALA A 75 -5.89 -2.61 -4.83
C ALA A 75 -4.85 -2.80 -5.94
N ILE A 76 -3.61 -3.11 -5.56
CA ILE A 76 -2.53 -3.36 -6.51
C ILE A 76 -2.85 -4.58 -7.36
N GLU A 77 -3.28 -5.67 -6.73
CA GLU A 77 -3.64 -6.90 -7.45
C GLU A 77 -4.76 -6.64 -8.46
N SER A 78 -5.76 -5.88 -8.05
CA SER A 78 -6.90 -5.55 -8.90
C SER A 78 -6.47 -4.77 -10.15
N VAL A 79 -5.57 -3.82 -9.98
CA VAL A 79 -5.07 -3.00 -11.10
C VAL A 79 -4.18 -3.83 -12.03
N GLN A 80 -3.35 -4.71 -11.48
CA GLN A 80 -2.48 -5.56 -12.29
C GLN A 80 -3.27 -6.54 -13.16
N GLU A 81 -4.42 -6.97 -12.68
CA GLU A 81 -5.27 -7.94 -13.38
C GLU A 81 -6.21 -7.29 -14.39
N ALA A 82 -6.35 -5.99 -14.36
CA ALA A 82 -7.27 -5.26 -15.21
C ALA A 82 -6.76 -5.14 -16.66
#